data_826163f8ecd2f5f0204a8ebe5e4cd119
#
_entry.id   826163f8ecd2f5f0204a8ebe5e4cd119
#
_cell.length_a   1.000
_cell.length_b   1.000
_cell.length_c   1.000
_cell.angle_alpha   90.00
_cell.angle_beta   90.00
_cell.angle_gamma   90.00
#
_symmetry.space_group_name_H-M   'P 1'
#
loop_
_entity.id
_entity.type
_entity.pdbx_description
1 polymer ?
#
loop_
_entity_poly.entity_id
_entity_poly.type
_entity_poly.pdbx_seq_one_letter_code
_entity_poly.pdbx_strand_id
1 'polypeptide(L)'
;MGNVFTGMNISATGMTAQRTRLDIISQNIANVNSTRDADGNVYRRKSVIFEEKNYVSFSDSLVNATGNLGKGVKISQIFEDTEEPLKKVYDPSHPDADEDGYVYYPNVNTVTEMTDMIDASRSYEANVTAFNASKNMQLKALDIGK
;
A
#
# COMPACT_ATOMS: atom_id res chain seq x y z
N MET A 1 7.02 6.78 29.84
CA MET A 1 6.42 7.67 28.81
C MET A 1 6.78 7.29 27.36
N GLY A 2 7.80 6.48 27.08
CA GLY A 2 8.19 6.12 25.72
C GLY A 2 7.16 5.30 24.91
N ASN A 3 6.40 4.41 25.52
CA ASN A 3 5.58 3.42 24.82
C ASN A 3 4.35 3.98 24.07
N VAL A 4 3.71 5.04 24.55
CA VAL A 4 2.47 5.55 23.94
C VAL A 4 2.76 6.37 22.69
N PHE A 5 3.82 7.16 22.68
CA PHE A 5 4.29 7.87 21.47
C PHE A 5 4.75 6.88 20.39
N THR A 6 5.38 5.78 20.79
CA THR A 6 5.76 4.71 19.86
C THR A 6 4.53 4.09 19.21
N GLY A 7 3.48 3.76 19.97
CA GLY A 7 2.23 3.23 19.43
C GLY A 7 1.54 4.16 18.44
N MET A 8 1.48 5.47 18.75
CA MET A 8 0.95 6.49 17.82
C MET A 8 1.78 6.56 16.53
N ASN A 9 3.11 6.51 16.64
CA ASN A 9 4.00 6.57 15.48
C ASN A 9 3.86 5.33 14.60
N ILE A 10 3.76 4.14 15.20
CA ILE A 10 3.50 2.88 14.47
C ILE A 10 2.18 2.98 13.69
N SER A 11 1.10 3.40 14.34
CA SER A 11 -0.21 3.56 13.69
C SER A 11 -0.17 4.61 12.56
N ALA A 12 0.57 5.72 12.75
CA ALA A 12 0.75 6.74 11.72
C ALA A 12 1.49 6.21 10.49
N THR A 13 2.55 5.40 10.68
CA THR A 13 3.24 4.75 9.57
C THR A 13 2.35 3.72 8.86
N GLY A 14 1.54 2.97 9.59
CA GLY A 14 0.53 2.05 9.05
C GLY A 14 -0.51 2.76 8.19
N MET A 15 -1.03 3.91 8.65
CA MET A 15 -1.95 4.74 7.86
C MET A 15 -1.32 5.20 6.55
N THR A 16 -0.08 5.69 6.59
CA THR A 16 0.65 6.14 5.40
C THR A 16 0.84 5.00 4.40
N ALA A 17 1.24 3.83 4.88
CA ALA A 17 1.44 2.65 4.05
C ALA A 17 0.13 2.20 3.38
N GLN A 18 -0.98 2.12 4.14
CA GLN A 18 -2.28 1.72 3.59
C GLN A 18 -2.86 2.76 2.63
N ARG A 19 -2.62 4.04 2.85
CA ARG A 19 -3.00 5.10 1.90
C ARG A 19 -2.31 4.90 0.56
N THR A 20 -0.99 4.68 0.56
CA THR A 20 -0.27 4.42 -0.70
C THR A 20 -0.78 3.15 -1.39
N ARG A 21 -1.12 2.10 -0.63
CA ARG A 21 -1.74 0.90 -1.20
C ARG A 21 -3.08 1.22 -1.86
N LEU A 22 -3.93 2.03 -1.23
CA LEU A 22 -5.20 2.49 -1.82
C LEU A 22 -4.98 3.30 -3.10
N ASP A 23 -3.98 4.17 -3.13
CA ASP A 23 -3.64 4.97 -4.30
C ASP A 23 -3.21 4.08 -5.48
N ILE A 24 -2.40 3.05 -5.23
CA ILE A 24 -1.96 2.08 -6.26
C ILE A 24 -3.13 1.22 -6.76
N ILE A 25 -3.98 0.70 -5.87
CA ILE A 25 -5.19 -0.05 -6.25
C ILE A 25 -6.11 0.82 -7.11
N SER A 26 -6.29 2.09 -6.75
CA SER A 26 -7.09 3.04 -7.53
C SER A 26 -6.50 3.26 -8.92
N GLN A 27 -5.17 3.34 -9.04
CA GLN A 27 -4.48 3.42 -10.33
C GLN A 27 -4.69 2.16 -11.17
N ASN A 28 -4.62 0.97 -10.57
CA ASN A 28 -4.88 -0.30 -11.26
C ASN A 28 -6.30 -0.33 -11.81
N ILE A 29 -7.30 0.04 -11.00
CA ILE A 29 -8.71 0.07 -11.42
C ILE A 29 -8.92 1.10 -12.54
N ALA A 30 -8.35 2.30 -12.40
CA ALA A 30 -8.49 3.35 -13.40
C ALA A 30 -7.93 2.93 -14.77
N ASN A 31 -6.85 2.12 -14.77
CA ASN A 31 -6.17 1.70 -15.98
C ASN A 31 -6.59 0.31 -16.49
N VAL A 32 -7.60 -0.33 -15.92
CA VAL A 32 -8.03 -1.70 -16.30
C VAL A 32 -8.38 -1.84 -17.77
N ASN A 33 -8.83 -0.77 -18.42
CA ASN A 33 -9.22 -0.74 -19.84
C ASN A 33 -8.22 0.04 -20.71
N SER A 34 -7.09 0.49 -20.19
CA SER A 34 -6.08 1.22 -20.95
C SER A 34 -5.30 0.27 -21.83
N THR A 35 -5.34 0.46 -23.15
CA THR A 35 -4.65 -0.37 -24.14
C THR A 35 -3.21 0.08 -24.35
N ARG A 36 -2.96 1.41 -24.31
CA ARG A 36 -1.62 2.00 -24.47
C ARG A 36 -1.46 3.23 -23.58
N ASP A 37 -0.23 3.42 -23.07
CA ASP A 37 0.21 4.68 -22.44
C ASP A 37 0.85 5.63 -23.47
N ALA A 38 1.37 6.78 -23.01
CA ALA A 38 2.03 7.74 -23.86
C ALA A 38 3.31 7.20 -24.57
N ASP A 39 3.92 6.17 -24.01
CA ASP A 39 5.12 5.50 -24.53
C ASP A 39 4.78 4.29 -25.42
N GLY A 40 3.48 3.98 -25.59
CA GLY A 40 3.01 2.86 -26.41
C GLY A 40 2.99 1.51 -25.70
N ASN A 41 3.25 1.47 -24.40
CA ASN A 41 3.23 0.24 -23.60
C ASN A 41 1.85 -0.02 -22.99
N VAL A 42 1.52 -1.27 -22.77
CA VAL A 42 0.31 -1.66 -22.04
C VAL A 42 0.58 -1.53 -20.53
N TYR A 43 -0.37 -0.93 -19.81
CA TYR A 43 -0.29 -0.82 -18.36
C TYR A 43 -0.18 -2.20 -17.71
N ARG A 44 0.67 -2.33 -16.68
CA ARG A 44 0.78 -3.54 -15.87
C ARG A 44 0.32 -3.27 -14.45
N ARG A 45 -0.28 -4.29 -13.83
CA ARG A 45 -0.69 -4.26 -12.44
C ARG A 45 0.47 -3.85 -11.54
N LYS A 46 0.26 -2.85 -10.68
CA LYS A 46 1.23 -2.42 -9.68
C LYS A 46 0.83 -2.93 -8.31
N SER A 47 1.82 -3.32 -7.53
CA SER A 47 1.65 -3.78 -6.15
C SER A 47 2.69 -3.16 -5.24
N VAL A 48 2.38 -3.11 -3.94
CA VAL A 48 3.22 -2.48 -2.92
C VAL A 48 3.77 -3.55 -1.99
N ILE A 49 5.08 -3.53 -1.75
CA ILE A 49 5.72 -4.37 -0.73
C ILE A 49 5.96 -3.53 0.51
N PHE A 50 5.45 -4.02 1.64
CA PHE A 50 5.70 -3.45 2.94
C PHE A 50 6.88 -4.13 3.63
N GLU A 51 7.63 -3.35 4.37
CA GLU A 51 8.76 -3.81 5.16
C GLU A 51 8.72 -3.16 6.53
N GLU A 52 9.21 -3.85 7.55
CA GLU A 52 9.41 -3.25 8.85
C GLU A 52 10.38 -2.07 8.77
N LYS A 53 10.04 -0.97 9.42
CA LYS A 53 10.89 0.22 9.48
C LYS A 53 12.05 -0.02 10.45
N ASN A 54 13.22 -0.40 9.91
CA ASN A 54 14.44 -0.57 10.69
C ASN A 54 15.30 0.71 10.62
N TYR A 55 15.72 1.23 11.77
CA TYR A 55 16.74 2.27 11.83
C TYR A 55 18.12 1.61 12.01
N VAL A 56 19.06 1.93 11.12
CA VAL A 56 20.41 1.35 11.11
C VAL A 56 21.37 2.26 11.92
N SER A 57 20.97 2.70 13.11
CA SER A 57 21.87 3.38 14.03
C SER A 57 22.44 2.39 15.03
N PHE A 58 23.73 2.55 15.40
CA PHE A 58 24.36 1.73 16.43
C PHE A 58 23.62 1.82 17.78
N SER A 59 23.15 3.00 18.15
CA SER A 59 22.31 3.21 19.34
C SER A 59 21.01 2.43 19.26
N ASP A 60 20.42 2.30 18.06
CA ASP A 60 19.20 1.54 17.83
C ASP A 60 19.44 0.03 17.90
N SER A 61 20.61 -0.45 17.47
CA SER A 61 21.00 -1.85 17.62
C SER A 61 21.17 -2.24 19.09
N LEU A 62 21.68 -1.32 19.91
CA LEU A 62 21.81 -1.52 21.36
C LEU A 62 20.45 -1.54 22.06
N VAL A 63 19.52 -0.67 21.65
CA VAL A 63 18.15 -0.61 22.15
C VAL A 63 17.32 -1.82 21.68
N ASN A 64 17.59 -2.35 20.48
CA ASN A 64 16.97 -3.58 19.97
C ASN A 64 17.36 -4.82 20.81
N ALA A 65 18.60 -4.87 21.30
CA ALA A 65 19.06 -5.95 22.20
C ALA A 65 18.35 -5.94 23.57
N THR A 66 17.73 -4.84 23.95
CA THR A 66 16.99 -4.66 25.21
C THR A 66 15.46 -4.84 25.09
N GLY A 67 14.95 -5.40 23.96
CA GLY A 67 13.54 -5.77 23.82
C GLY A 67 12.68 -4.66 23.22
N ASN A 68 13.07 -4.13 22.10
CA ASN A 68 12.39 -3.01 21.44
C ASN A 68 11.06 -3.42 20.80
N LEU A 69 10.04 -2.60 21.04
CA LEU A 69 8.77 -2.64 20.31
C LEU A 69 9.00 -2.22 18.85
N GLY A 70 8.34 -2.89 17.91
CA GLY A 70 8.43 -2.60 16.47
C GLY A 70 8.33 -1.10 16.14
N LYS A 71 9.04 -0.68 15.11
CA LYS A 71 9.20 0.75 14.74
C LYS A 71 8.20 1.22 13.68
N GLY A 72 7.24 0.37 13.31
CA GLY A 72 6.24 0.63 12.29
C GLY A 72 6.62 0.05 10.93
N VAL A 73 5.92 0.53 9.89
CA VAL A 73 5.96 0.00 8.52
C VAL A 73 6.49 1.08 7.58
N LYS A 74 7.28 0.67 6.59
CA LYS A 74 7.65 1.48 5.42
C LYS A 74 7.29 0.76 4.14
N ILE A 75 7.13 1.50 3.07
CA ILE A 75 7.03 0.96 1.72
C ILE A 75 8.46 0.68 1.27
N SER A 76 8.74 -0.58 0.95
CA SER A 76 10.04 -1.00 0.43
C SER A 76 10.11 -0.74 -1.06
N GLN A 77 9.08 -1.15 -1.79
CA GLN A 77 9.05 -1.07 -3.24
C GLN A 77 7.61 -1.05 -3.77
N ILE A 78 7.41 -0.35 -4.87
CA ILE A 78 6.26 -0.51 -5.76
C ILE A 78 6.78 -1.26 -6.98
N PHE A 79 6.21 -2.40 -7.29
CA PHE A 79 6.65 -3.23 -8.41
C PHE A 79 5.50 -3.47 -9.39
N GLU A 80 5.87 -3.68 -10.65
CA GLU A 80 4.95 -4.06 -11.71
C GLU A 80 4.92 -5.58 -11.84
N ASP A 81 3.73 -6.15 -11.93
CA ASP A 81 3.55 -7.58 -12.12
C ASP A 81 3.87 -7.95 -13.58
N THR A 82 5.02 -8.55 -13.76
CA THR A 82 5.49 -9.06 -15.06
C THR A 82 5.30 -10.56 -15.23
N GLU A 83 4.93 -11.27 -14.14
CA GLU A 83 4.74 -12.72 -14.15
C GLU A 83 3.40 -13.09 -14.78
N GLU A 84 2.35 -12.33 -14.44
CA GLU A 84 1.02 -12.56 -14.98
C GLU A 84 0.92 -12.01 -16.42
N PRO A 85 0.50 -12.83 -17.41
CA PRO A 85 0.41 -12.40 -18.80
C PRO A 85 -0.68 -11.32 -18.97
N LEU A 86 -0.47 -10.42 -19.93
CA LEU A 86 -1.47 -9.45 -20.34
C LEU A 86 -2.71 -10.16 -20.91
N LYS A 87 -3.87 -9.57 -20.70
CA LYS A 87 -5.13 -10.08 -21.20
C LYS A 87 -5.24 -9.83 -22.71
N LYS A 88 -5.27 -10.89 -23.52
CA LYS A 88 -5.34 -10.82 -24.98
C LYS A 88 -6.79 -10.98 -25.45
N VAL A 89 -7.29 -10.03 -26.22
CA VAL A 89 -8.66 -10.01 -26.77
C VAL A 89 -8.59 -9.82 -28.26
N TYR A 90 -9.34 -10.65 -29.03
CA TYR A 90 -9.42 -10.51 -30.47
C TYR A 90 -10.45 -9.43 -30.85
N ASP A 91 -9.96 -8.30 -31.36
CA ASP A 91 -10.76 -7.19 -31.87
C ASP A 91 -9.99 -6.47 -32.98
N PRO A 92 -10.13 -6.91 -34.23
CA PRO A 92 -9.43 -6.32 -35.37
C PRO A 92 -9.94 -4.92 -35.75
N SER A 93 -11.05 -4.48 -35.17
CA SER A 93 -11.59 -3.14 -35.42
C SER A 93 -11.01 -2.06 -34.48
N HIS A 94 -10.31 -2.49 -33.45
CA HIS A 94 -9.72 -1.58 -32.48
C HIS A 94 -8.47 -0.87 -33.04
N PRO A 95 -8.31 0.45 -32.81
CA PRO A 95 -7.15 1.21 -33.34
C PRO A 95 -5.79 0.71 -32.83
N ASP A 96 -5.75 0.04 -31.67
CA ASP A 96 -4.54 -0.51 -31.06
C ASP A 96 -4.37 -2.02 -31.29
N ALA A 97 -5.11 -2.59 -32.25
CA ALA A 97 -4.94 -3.99 -32.61
C ALA A 97 -3.55 -4.22 -33.25
N ASP A 98 -2.95 -5.36 -32.95
CA ASP A 98 -1.72 -5.83 -33.61
C ASP A 98 -2.01 -6.33 -35.05
N GLU A 99 -0.96 -6.77 -35.77
CA GLU A 99 -1.08 -7.28 -37.13
C GLU A 99 -1.99 -8.54 -37.23
N ASP A 100 -2.12 -9.26 -36.11
CA ASP A 100 -2.98 -10.47 -36.00
C ASP A 100 -4.41 -10.14 -35.54
N GLY A 101 -4.73 -8.87 -35.31
CA GLY A 101 -6.05 -8.39 -34.87
C GLY A 101 -6.31 -8.59 -33.37
N TYR A 102 -5.29 -8.65 -32.55
CA TYR A 102 -5.43 -8.75 -31.10
C TYR A 102 -5.10 -7.44 -30.39
N VAL A 103 -5.84 -7.17 -29.31
CA VAL A 103 -5.61 -6.04 -28.40
C VAL A 103 -5.16 -6.59 -27.06
N TYR A 104 -4.16 -5.96 -26.46
CA TYR A 104 -3.64 -6.32 -25.15
C TYR A 104 -4.19 -5.36 -24.09
N TYR A 105 -4.79 -5.92 -23.06
CA TYR A 105 -5.27 -5.22 -21.89
C TYR A 105 -4.41 -5.55 -20.66
N PRO A 106 -4.42 -4.67 -19.66
CA PRO A 106 -3.72 -4.90 -18.41
C PRO A 106 -4.10 -6.22 -17.72
N ASN A 107 -3.13 -6.80 -17.01
CA ASN A 107 -3.32 -7.98 -16.15
C ASN A 107 -4.01 -7.61 -14.82
N VAL A 108 -5.01 -6.73 -14.87
CA VAL A 108 -5.75 -6.25 -13.71
C VAL A 108 -7.10 -6.97 -13.63
N ASN A 109 -7.42 -7.51 -12.45
CA ASN A 109 -8.73 -8.06 -12.14
C ASN A 109 -9.48 -7.10 -11.21
N THR A 110 -10.51 -6.44 -11.75
CA THR A 110 -11.30 -5.44 -11.00
C THR A 110 -11.88 -5.98 -9.70
N VAL A 111 -12.37 -7.23 -9.68
CA VAL A 111 -12.97 -7.83 -8.48
C VAL A 111 -11.93 -8.03 -7.38
N THR A 112 -10.75 -8.50 -7.76
CA THR A 112 -9.61 -8.66 -6.81
C THR A 112 -9.17 -7.29 -6.29
N GLU A 113 -8.99 -6.30 -7.17
CA GLU A 113 -8.59 -4.95 -6.76
C GLU A 113 -9.63 -4.29 -5.84
N MET A 114 -10.94 -4.49 -6.09
CA MET A 114 -12.00 -3.98 -5.21
C MET A 114 -11.97 -4.65 -3.83
N THR A 115 -11.68 -5.95 -3.78
CA THR A 115 -11.51 -6.66 -2.50
C THR A 115 -10.30 -6.13 -1.74
N ASP A 116 -9.16 -5.98 -2.42
CA ASP A 116 -7.94 -5.40 -1.87
C ASP A 116 -8.15 -3.96 -1.37
N MET A 117 -8.97 -3.18 -2.08
CA MET A 117 -9.35 -1.82 -1.67
C MET A 117 -10.14 -1.82 -0.36
N ILE A 118 -11.10 -2.74 -0.20
CA ILE A 118 -11.88 -2.87 1.04
C ILE A 118 -10.97 -3.26 2.20
N ASP A 119 -10.06 -4.20 1.99
CA ASP A 119 -9.12 -4.65 3.02
C ASP A 119 -8.14 -3.54 3.43
N ALA A 120 -7.62 -2.78 2.47
CA ALA A 120 -6.75 -1.64 2.73
C ALA A 120 -7.49 -0.52 3.48
N SER A 121 -8.75 -0.22 3.10
CA SER A 121 -9.60 0.74 3.81
C SER A 121 -9.85 0.34 5.26
N ARG A 122 -10.23 -0.91 5.50
CA ARG A 122 -10.45 -1.42 6.86
C ARG A 122 -9.18 -1.37 7.69
N SER A 123 -8.04 -1.71 7.09
CA SER A 123 -6.74 -1.62 7.76
C SER A 123 -6.37 -0.17 8.09
N TYR A 124 -6.67 0.78 7.21
CA TYR A 124 -6.49 2.21 7.47
C TYR A 124 -7.36 2.68 8.64
N GLU A 125 -8.66 2.35 8.64
CA GLU A 125 -9.60 2.71 9.71
C GLU A 125 -9.20 2.10 11.07
N ALA A 126 -8.71 0.87 11.08
CA ALA A 126 -8.18 0.22 12.28
C ALA A 126 -6.98 1.00 12.86
N ASN A 127 -6.05 1.45 12.00
CA ASN A 127 -4.92 2.29 12.42
C ASN A 127 -5.37 3.66 12.94
N VAL A 128 -6.38 4.29 12.32
CA VAL A 128 -6.99 5.54 12.82
C VAL A 128 -7.59 5.34 14.21
N THR A 129 -8.31 4.23 14.41
CA THR A 129 -8.91 3.90 15.70
C THR A 129 -7.85 3.67 16.77
N ALA A 130 -6.79 2.91 16.46
CA ALA A 130 -5.67 2.68 17.37
C ALA A 130 -4.93 3.97 17.72
N PHE A 131 -4.71 4.85 16.74
CA PHE A 131 -4.11 6.16 16.94
C PHE A 131 -4.93 7.03 17.90
N ASN A 132 -6.25 7.11 17.69
CA ASN A 132 -7.16 7.87 18.54
C ASN A 132 -7.24 7.29 19.95
N ALA A 133 -7.26 5.96 20.11
CA ALA A 133 -7.21 5.32 21.41
C ALA A 133 -5.92 5.68 22.16
N SER A 134 -4.77 5.62 21.51
CA SER A 134 -3.48 6.01 22.08
C SER A 134 -3.45 7.49 22.50
N LYS A 135 -3.99 8.37 21.65
CA LYS A 135 -4.14 9.80 21.96
C LYS A 135 -5.00 10.03 23.20
N ASN A 136 -6.15 9.36 23.27
CA ASN A 136 -7.08 9.49 24.40
C ASN A 136 -6.45 8.98 25.72
N MET A 137 -5.69 7.88 25.65
CA MET A 137 -4.93 7.38 26.81
C MET A 137 -3.93 8.42 27.32
N GLN A 138 -3.22 9.12 26.43
CA GLN A 138 -2.28 10.18 26.81
C GLN A 138 -2.99 11.36 27.47
N LEU A 139 -4.12 11.82 26.90
CA LEU A 139 -4.89 12.92 27.49
C LEU A 139 -5.36 12.56 28.89
N LYS A 140 -5.87 11.34 29.08
CA LYS A 140 -6.28 10.86 30.41
C LYS A 140 -5.12 10.72 31.40
N ALA A 141 -3.95 10.28 30.95
CA ALA A 141 -2.76 10.20 31.79
C ALA A 141 -2.28 11.59 32.25
N LEU A 142 -2.40 12.60 31.41
CA LEU A 142 -2.09 14.00 31.78
C LEU A 142 -3.11 14.57 32.79
N ASP A 143 -4.39 14.21 32.67
CA ASP A 143 -5.42 14.64 33.62
C ASP A 143 -5.24 14.02 35.02
N ILE A 144 -4.68 12.81 35.11
CA ILE A 144 -4.37 12.14 36.38
C ILE A 144 -3.14 12.78 37.07
N GLY A 145 -2.27 13.43 36.30
CA GLY A 145 -1.05 14.09 36.82
C GLY A 145 -1.26 15.53 37.33
N LYS A 146 -2.50 16.04 37.31
CA LYS A 146 -2.90 17.30 37.93
C LYS A 146 -3.59 17.00 39.26
#